data_51401a841c6c84a313c697498b3bd7a4
#
_entry.id   51401a841c6c84a313c697498b3bd7a4
#
_cell.length_a   1.000
_cell.length_b   1.000
_cell.length_c   1.000
_cell.angle_alpha   90.00
_cell.angle_beta   90.00
_cell.angle_gamma   90.00
#
_symmetry.space_group_name_H-M   'P 1'
#
loop_
_entity.id
_entity.type
_entity.pdbx_description
1 polymer ?
#
loop_
_entity_poly.entity_id
_entity_poly.type
_entity_poly.pdbx_seq_one_letter_code
_entity_poly.pdbx_strand_id
1 'polypeptide(L)'
;FGKNEVDVSQCEQLLLETNDLRNVITSFAYTHYKDKDLEKEAAKDVFVRAFQNNNAGKIQKFEHWLSKNKDHNNFFLINNEITIPDFNLFDILDFYVEFLKYYNFTKDNNNQLFNELGFPNISRFYNNFYQLPKMQKYFNSIFYKLPYTNKSARFGSGLNGNTWNHNLQLDETPIDIIIN
;
A
#
# COMPACT_ATOMS: atom_id res chain seq x y z
N PHE A 1 -3.76 -13.30 -14.09
CA PHE A 1 -2.72 -14.33 -13.95
C PHE A 1 -1.84 -14.32 -15.20
N GLY A 2 -0.59 -14.86 -15.08
CA GLY A 2 0.39 -14.86 -16.16
C GLY A 2 0.00 -15.68 -17.40
N LYS A 3 0.84 -15.62 -18.45
CA LYS A 3 0.60 -16.25 -19.76
C LYS A 3 1.02 -17.72 -19.83
N ASN A 4 1.84 -18.17 -18.89
CA ASN A 4 2.38 -19.53 -18.82
C ASN A 4 2.52 -19.97 -17.36
N GLU A 5 2.87 -21.23 -17.13
CA GLU A 5 2.97 -21.82 -15.79
C GLU A 5 3.99 -21.10 -14.89
N VAL A 6 5.08 -20.60 -15.47
CA VAL A 6 6.09 -19.84 -14.69
C VAL A 6 5.51 -18.52 -14.22
N ASP A 7 4.83 -17.78 -15.09
CA ASP A 7 4.17 -16.53 -14.73
C ASP A 7 3.09 -16.76 -13.65
N VAL A 8 2.32 -17.83 -13.76
CA VAL A 8 1.30 -18.21 -12.76
C VAL A 8 1.94 -18.48 -11.40
N SER A 9 3.01 -19.28 -11.37
CA SER A 9 3.74 -19.56 -10.13
C SER A 9 4.35 -18.29 -9.51
N GLN A 10 4.89 -17.39 -10.34
CA GLN A 10 5.39 -16.10 -9.87
C GLN A 10 4.26 -15.21 -9.33
N CYS A 11 3.09 -15.20 -9.99
CA CYS A 11 1.91 -14.49 -9.47
C CYS A 11 1.53 -14.99 -8.09
N GLU A 12 1.44 -16.29 -7.88
CA GLU A 12 1.10 -16.89 -6.59
C GLU A 12 2.12 -16.52 -5.50
N GLN A 13 3.41 -16.64 -5.81
CA GLN A 13 4.48 -16.22 -4.89
C GLN A 13 4.34 -14.74 -4.50
N LEU A 14 4.17 -13.86 -5.48
CA LEU A 14 4.05 -12.42 -5.23
C LEU A 14 2.78 -12.07 -4.45
N LEU A 15 1.67 -12.79 -4.66
CA LEU A 15 0.46 -12.62 -3.85
C LEU A 15 0.69 -12.98 -2.39
N LEU A 16 1.43 -14.04 -2.11
CA LEU A 16 1.80 -14.41 -0.73
C LEU A 16 2.71 -13.34 -0.09
N GLU A 17 3.70 -12.83 -0.83
CA GLU A 17 4.57 -11.77 -0.35
C GLU A 17 3.82 -10.45 -0.10
N THR A 18 2.84 -10.10 -0.94
CA THR A 18 1.99 -8.92 -0.69
C THR A 18 1.12 -9.10 0.54
N ASN A 19 0.58 -10.31 0.78
CA ASN A 19 -0.17 -10.61 1.99
C ASN A 19 0.70 -10.49 3.25
N ASP A 20 1.93 -10.94 3.18
CA ASP A 20 2.88 -10.81 4.28
C ASP A 20 3.17 -9.33 4.61
N LEU A 21 3.34 -8.49 3.59
CA LEU A 21 3.51 -7.05 3.75
C LEU A 21 2.25 -6.41 4.34
N ARG A 22 1.07 -6.81 3.85
CA ARG A 22 -0.23 -6.36 4.36
C ARG A 22 -0.43 -6.72 5.83
N ASN A 23 -0.09 -7.93 6.22
CA ASN A 23 -0.28 -8.42 7.60
C ASN A 23 0.48 -7.59 8.63
N VAL A 24 1.62 -7.02 8.29
CA VAL A 24 2.38 -6.14 9.19
C VAL A 24 1.56 -4.92 9.58
N ILE A 25 1.02 -4.18 8.61
CA ILE A 25 0.26 -2.96 8.88
C ILE A 25 -1.17 -3.27 9.39
N THR A 26 -1.79 -4.34 8.90
CA THR A 26 -3.12 -4.75 9.32
C THR A 26 -3.13 -5.16 10.80
N SER A 27 -2.14 -5.91 11.25
CA SER A 27 -2.01 -6.27 12.67
C SER A 27 -1.92 -5.03 13.54
N PHE A 28 -1.16 -4.03 13.15
CA PHE A 28 -1.09 -2.74 13.82
C PHE A 28 -2.44 -2.03 13.83
N ALA A 29 -3.11 -1.94 12.67
CA ALA A 29 -4.35 -1.19 12.50
C ALA A 29 -5.49 -1.70 13.40
N TYR A 30 -5.52 -3.00 13.72
CA TYR A 30 -6.54 -3.59 14.57
C TYR A 30 -6.14 -3.77 16.04
N THR A 31 -4.90 -3.44 16.41
CA THR A 31 -4.46 -3.54 17.81
C THR A 31 -4.92 -2.34 18.61
N HIS A 32 -5.42 -2.61 19.83
CA HIS A 32 -5.77 -1.60 20.80
C HIS A 32 -4.56 -1.25 21.66
N TYR A 33 -4.10 -0.01 21.56
CA TYR A 33 -3.04 0.52 22.40
C TYR A 33 -3.63 1.27 23.59
N LYS A 34 -3.05 1.09 24.79
CA LYS A 34 -3.53 1.74 26.02
C LYS A 34 -3.37 3.25 25.97
N ASP A 35 -2.31 3.72 25.33
CA ASP A 35 -1.98 5.13 25.21
C ASP A 35 -1.26 5.43 23.87
N LYS A 36 -1.07 6.72 23.61
CA LYS A 36 -0.45 7.23 22.40
C LYS A 36 1.04 6.91 22.25
N ASP A 37 1.73 6.69 23.36
CA ASP A 37 3.18 6.42 23.31
C ASP A 37 3.42 4.97 22.90
N LEU A 38 2.64 4.03 23.44
CA LEU A 38 2.65 2.64 23.00
C LEU A 38 2.22 2.50 21.54
N GLU A 39 1.24 3.28 21.09
CA GLU A 39 0.83 3.31 19.67
C GLU A 39 1.99 3.77 18.77
N LYS A 40 2.69 4.85 19.14
CA LYS A 40 3.83 5.36 18.39
C LYS A 40 5.02 4.37 18.36
N GLU A 41 5.26 3.69 19.47
CA GLU A 41 6.31 2.67 19.54
C GLU A 41 5.97 1.49 18.62
N ALA A 42 4.73 1.02 18.65
CA ALA A 42 4.25 0.00 17.73
C ALA A 42 4.30 0.45 16.27
N ALA A 43 4.02 1.72 15.97
CA ALA A 43 4.18 2.26 14.61
C ALA A 43 5.64 2.25 14.16
N LYS A 44 6.60 2.52 15.04
CA LYS A 44 8.03 2.38 14.73
C LYS A 44 8.40 0.92 14.42
N ASP A 45 7.86 -0.05 15.17
CA ASP A 45 8.08 -1.47 14.87
C ASP A 45 7.54 -1.85 13.48
N VAL A 46 6.33 -1.38 13.13
CA VAL A 46 5.78 -1.56 11.77
C VAL A 46 6.73 -1.00 10.71
N PHE A 47 7.22 0.23 10.92
CA PHE A 47 8.14 0.88 10.00
C PHE A 47 9.43 0.06 9.82
N VAL A 48 10.03 -0.39 10.91
CA VAL A 48 11.24 -1.23 10.87
C VAL A 48 10.99 -2.53 10.12
N ARG A 49 9.92 -3.24 10.45
CA ARG A 49 9.58 -4.54 9.83
C ARG A 49 9.25 -4.43 8.34
N ALA A 50 8.61 -3.34 7.93
CA ALA A 50 8.26 -3.13 6.53
C ALA A 50 9.44 -2.60 5.69
N PHE A 51 10.21 -1.63 6.23
CA PHE A 51 11.15 -0.82 5.44
C PHE A 51 12.63 -0.96 5.83
N GLN A 52 12.97 -1.31 7.07
CA GLN A 52 14.35 -1.20 7.57
C GLN A 52 15.04 -2.52 7.97
N ASN A 53 14.35 -3.63 7.97
CA ASN A 53 14.89 -4.87 8.55
C ASN A 53 16.00 -5.48 7.68
N ASN A 54 17.24 -4.97 7.78
CA ASN A 54 18.53 -5.49 7.29
C ASN A 54 18.45 -6.52 6.14
N ASN A 55 18.02 -6.10 4.96
CA ASN A 55 17.79 -6.93 3.78
C ASN A 55 16.63 -7.95 3.88
N ALA A 56 15.93 -8.02 4.99
CA ALA A 56 14.76 -8.87 5.19
C ALA A 56 13.45 -8.07 5.32
N GLY A 57 13.50 -6.74 5.20
CA GLY A 57 12.31 -5.88 5.12
C GLY A 57 11.41 -6.37 4.00
N LYS A 58 10.12 -6.47 4.29
CA LYS A 58 9.19 -7.09 3.33
C LYS A 58 9.14 -6.32 2.01
N ILE A 59 9.27 -5.00 2.05
CA ILE A 59 9.29 -4.14 0.85
C ILE A 59 10.59 -4.32 0.03
N GLN A 60 11.71 -4.67 0.68
CA GLN A 60 12.99 -4.90 0.02
C GLN A 60 12.93 -6.04 -1.01
N LYS A 61 12.08 -7.04 -0.79
CA LYS A 61 11.86 -8.12 -1.75
C LYS A 61 11.27 -7.61 -3.05
N PHE A 62 10.27 -6.73 -2.98
CA PHE A 62 9.66 -6.11 -4.15
C PHE A 62 10.61 -5.13 -4.83
N GLU A 63 11.38 -4.35 -4.07
CA GLU A 63 12.42 -3.49 -4.62
C GLU A 63 13.42 -4.30 -5.44
N HIS A 64 13.93 -5.41 -4.88
CA HIS A 64 14.82 -6.31 -5.59
C HIS A 64 14.16 -6.99 -6.79
N TRP A 65 12.89 -7.40 -6.67
CA TRP A 65 12.15 -8.00 -7.78
C TRP A 65 12.01 -7.03 -8.94
N LEU A 66 11.55 -5.83 -8.66
CA LEU A 66 11.37 -4.77 -9.64
C LEU A 66 12.71 -4.31 -10.26
N SER A 67 13.82 -4.38 -9.53
CA SER A 67 15.14 -4.01 -10.05
C SER A 67 15.60 -4.89 -11.22
N LYS A 68 15.04 -6.10 -11.36
CA LYS A 68 15.32 -7.01 -12.48
C LYS A 68 14.58 -6.61 -13.76
N ASN A 69 13.55 -5.79 -13.66
CA ASN A 69 12.79 -5.32 -14.81
C ASN A 69 13.56 -4.21 -15.52
N LYS A 70 13.92 -4.45 -16.77
CA LYS A 70 14.69 -3.51 -17.62
C LYS A 70 13.82 -2.61 -18.48
N ASP A 71 12.51 -2.89 -18.56
CA ASP A 71 11.59 -2.04 -19.32
C ASP A 71 11.27 -0.77 -18.53
N HIS A 72 11.47 0.38 -19.16
CA HIS A 72 11.22 1.67 -18.57
C HIS A 72 9.79 2.19 -18.78
N ASN A 73 9.04 1.61 -19.71
CA ASN A 73 7.70 2.09 -20.08
C ASN A 73 6.56 1.30 -19.39
N ASN A 74 6.79 0.00 -19.15
CA ASN A 74 5.80 -0.89 -18.53
C ASN A 74 6.45 -1.57 -17.32
N PHE A 75 6.45 -0.89 -16.21
CA PHE A 75 7.18 -1.31 -15.02
C PHE A 75 6.24 -2.03 -14.05
N PHE A 76 6.04 -3.33 -14.30
CA PHE A 76 5.21 -4.22 -13.50
C PHE A 76 6.02 -5.39 -12.93
N LEU A 77 5.39 -6.16 -12.04
CA LEU A 77 6.05 -7.26 -11.34
C LEU A 77 6.39 -8.44 -12.27
N ILE A 78 5.57 -8.72 -13.28
CA ILE A 78 5.74 -9.88 -14.16
C ILE A 78 5.70 -9.44 -15.63
N ASN A 79 6.78 -9.71 -16.35
CA ASN A 79 6.88 -9.57 -17.82
C ASN A 79 6.35 -8.24 -18.38
N ASN A 80 6.48 -7.16 -17.63
CA ASN A 80 6.01 -5.83 -18.03
C ASN A 80 4.51 -5.75 -18.36
N GLU A 81 3.73 -6.71 -17.84
CA GLU A 81 2.29 -6.74 -17.98
C GLU A 81 1.63 -6.63 -16.61
N ILE A 82 0.54 -5.89 -16.58
CA ILE A 82 -0.23 -5.72 -15.34
C ILE A 82 -0.90 -7.05 -14.96
N THR A 83 -0.66 -7.49 -13.74
CA THR A 83 -1.17 -8.73 -13.18
C THR A 83 -1.84 -8.48 -11.82
N ILE A 84 -2.50 -9.48 -11.24
CA ILE A 84 -3.17 -9.34 -9.93
C ILE A 84 -2.19 -8.89 -8.83
N PRO A 85 -0.97 -9.43 -8.70
CA PRO A 85 0.01 -8.95 -7.73
C PRO A 85 0.31 -7.44 -7.82
N ASP A 86 0.25 -6.84 -9.02
CA ASP A 86 0.49 -5.40 -9.18
C ASP A 86 -0.60 -4.58 -8.50
N PHE A 87 -1.86 -4.96 -8.63
CA PHE A 87 -2.97 -4.30 -7.93
C PHE A 87 -2.85 -4.46 -6.41
N ASN A 88 -2.50 -5.66 -5.93
CA ASN A 88 -2.32 -5.91 -4.51
C ASN A 88 -1.15 -5.13 -3.93
N LEU A 89 -0.03 -5.08 -4.66
CA LEU A 89 1.13 -4.30 -4.22
C LEU A 89 0.80 -2.80 -4.20
N PHE A 90 0.15 -2.29 -5.25
CA PHE A 90 -0.26 -0.89 -5.30
C PHE A 90 -1.16 -0.52 -4.11
N ASP A 91 -2.22 -1.29 -3.86
CA ASP A 91 -3.17 -1.05 -2.77
C ASP A 91 -2.49 -1.04 -1.39
N ILE A 92 -1.58 -1.97 -1.14
CA ILE A 92 -0.86 -2.00 0.14
C ILE A 92 0.17 -0.87 0.27
N LEU A 93 0.83 -0.49 -0.82
CA LEU A 93 1.73 0.66 -0.83
C LEU A 93 0.97 1.96 -0.56
N ASP A 94 -0.21 2.12 -1.12
CA ASP A 94 -1.08 3.26 -0.90
C ASP A 94 -1.50 3.38 0.58
N PHE A 95 -1.81 2.26 1.22
CA PHE A 95 -2.05 2.21 2.66
C PHE A 95 -0.81 2.59 3.48
N TYR A 96 0.38 2.12 3.08
CA TYR A 96 1.63 2.53 3.74
C TYR A 96 1.96 4.01 3.53
N VAL A 97 1.60 4.62 2.41
CA VAL A 97 1.78 6.06 2.19
C VAL A 97 1.05 6.85 3.28
N GLU A 98 -0.20 6.51 3.55
CA GLU A 98 -0.99 7.16 4.60
C GLU A 98 -0.40 6.91 6.00
N PHE A 99 0.04 5.69 6.27
CA PHE A 99 0.71 5.34 7.52
C PHE A 99 2.00 6.15 7.74
N LEU A 100 2.85 6.24 6.73
CA LEU A 100 4.13 6.96 6.80
C LEU A 100 3.93 8.46 7.01
N LYS A 101 2.94 9.04 6.36
CA LYS A 101 2.56 10.46 6.54
C LYS A 101 2.04 10.71 7.96
N TYR A 102 1.10 9.88 8.42
CA TYR A 102 0.46 10.06 9.72
C TYR A 102 1.44 10.02 10.89
N TYR A 103 2.36 9.07 10.87
CA TYR A 103 3.37 8.93 11.94
C TYR A 103 4.63 9.76 11.69
N ASN A 104 4.65 10.62 10.67
CA ASN A 104 5.79 11.49 10.31
C ASN A 104 7.10 10.72 10.07
N PHE A 105 7.03 9.55 9.43
CA PHE A 105 8.22 8.81 8.99
C PHE A 105 8.84 9.37 7.72
N THR A 106 8.16 10.29 7.06
CA THR A 106 8.61 11.00 5.88
C THR A 106 8.30 12.49 6.01
N LYS A 107 9.13 13.32 5.42
CA LYS A 107 8.91 14.78 5.34
C LYS A 107 8.18 15.19 4.07
N ASP A 108 8.12 14.31 3.08
CA ASP A 108 7.60 14.62 1.77
C ASP A 108 6.14 14.19 1.61
N ASN A 109 5.33 15.10 1.08
CA ASN A 109 3.95 14.85 0.68
C ASN A 109 3.83 14.48 -0.81
N ASN A 110 4.96 14.27 -1.50
CA ASN A 110 5.03 14.06 -2.93
C ASN A 110 5.22 12.58 -3.30
N ASN A 111 5.08 12.30 -4.59
CA ASN A 111 5.25 10.97 -5.18
C ASN A 111 6.68 10.39 -5.09
N GLN A 112 7.60 11.02 -4.34
CA GLN A 112 8.99 10.61 -4.13
C GLN A 112 9.22 9.89 -2.79
N LEU A 113 8.19 9.69 -1.99
CA LEU A 113 8.26 9.13 -0.64
C LEU A 113 9.08 7.83 -0.56
N PHE A 114 8.79 6.87 -1.44
CA PHE A 114 9.54 5.61 -1.45
C PHE A 114 10.99 5.79 -1.91
N ASN A 115 11.25 6.74 -2.81
CA ASN A 115 12.59 7.05 -3.26
C ASN A 115 13.44 7.62 -2.12
N GLU A 116 12.88 8.50 -1.29
CA GLU A 116 13.56 9.04 -0.09
C GLU A 116 13.87 7.96 0.94
N LEU A 117 13.03 6.94 1.04
CA LEU A 117 13.25 5.78 1.90
C LEU A 117 14.27 4.78 1.32
N GLY A 118 14.83 5.03 0.12
CA GLY A 118 15.81 4.18 -0.53
C GLY A 118 15.21 3.06 -1.41
N PHE A 119 13.96 3.21 -1.85
CA PHE A 119 13.23 2.26 -2.70
C PHE A 119 12.85 2.87 -4.07
N PRO A 120 13.83 3.15 -4.94
CA PRO A 120 13.58 3.84 -6.22
C PRO A 120 12.72 3.03 -7.19
N ASN A 121 12.82 1.70 -7.20
CA ASN A 121 12.00 0.87 -8.08
C ASN A 121 10.56 0.78 -7.60
N ILE A 122 10.33 0.72 -6.29
CA ILE A 122 9.00 0.84 -5.68
C ILE A 122 8.39 2.21 -6.00
N SER A 123 9.15 3.29 -5.83
CA SER A 123 8.70 4.65 -6.17
C SER A 123 8.26 4.73 -7.63
N ARG A 124 9.06 4.18 -8.55
CA ARG A 124 8.75 4.15 -9.98
C ARG A 124 7.52 3.31 -10.28
N PHE A 125 7.40 2.11 -9.68
CA PHE A 125 6.23 1.26 -9.82
C PHE A 125 4.96 1.98 -9.37
N TYR A 126 4.98 2.58 -8.18
CA TYR A 126 3.84 3.28 -7.60
C TYR A 126 3.39 4.46 -8.48
N ASN A 127 4.34 5.29 -8.94
CA ASN A 127 4.06 6.43 -9.81
C ASN A 127 3.52 5.99 -11.18
N ASN A 128 4.08 4.94 -11.78
CA ASN A 128 3.59 4.41 -13.05
C ASN A 128 2.15 3.88 -12.91
N PHE A 129 1.84 3.22 -11.79
CA PHE A 129 0.50 2.70 -11.54
C PHE A 129 -0.53 3.83 -11.46
N TYR A 130 -0.19 4.93 -10.79
CA TYR A 130 -1.02 6.14 -10.73
C TYR A 130 -1.27 6.78 -12.08
N GLN A 131 -0.32 6.68 -13.01
CA GLN A 131 -0.41 7.27 -14.34
C GLN A 131 -1.16 6.39 -15.35
N LEU A 132 -1.52 5.16 -15.00
CA LEU A 132 -2.24 4.26 -15.90
C LEU A 132 -3.58 4.87 -16.34
N PRO A 133 -3.83 5.06 -17.66
CA PRO A 133 -5.07 5.66 -18.14
C PRO A 133 -6.32 4.88 -17.70
N LYS A 134 -6.21 3.54 -17.66
CA LYS A 134 -7.32 2.66 -17.24
C LYS A 134 -7.68 2.80 -15.77
N MET A 135 -6.74 3.25 -14.94
CA MET A 135 -6.94 3.44 -13.49
C MET A 135 -7.55 4.80 -13.16
N GLN A 136 -7.52 5.79 -14.07
CA GLN A 136 -8.00 7.15 -13.80
C GLN A 136 -9.47 7.19 -13.38
N LYS A 137 -10.32 6.34 -14.00
CA LYS A 137 -11.73 6.24 -13.60
C LYS A 137 -11.88 5.75 -12.16
N TYR A 138 -11.06 4.79 -11.73
CA TYR A 138 -11.05 4.28 -10.36
C TYR A 138 -10.55 5.35 -9.38
N PHE A 139 -9.43 6.00 -9.65
CA PHE A 139 -8.87 7.05 -8.77
C PHE A 139 -9.80 8.25 -8.58
N ASN A 140 -10.63 8.56 -9.58
CA ASN A 140 -11.63 9.61 -9.50
C ASN A 140 -12.97 9.14 -8.90
N SER A 141 -13.10 7.86 -8.59
CA SER A 141 -14.34 7.29 -8.04
C SER A 141 -14.38 7.40 -6.52
N ILE A 142 -15.60 7.24 -5.97
CA ILE A 142 -15.81 7.11 -4.53
C ILE A 142 -15.11 5.87 -3.96
N PHE A 143 -14.98 4.80 -4.75
CA PHE A 143 -14.37 3.54 -4.30
C PHE A 143 -12.90 3.71 -3.89
N TYR A 144 -12.14 4.53 -4.61
CA TYR A 144 -10.77 4.85 -4.24
C TYR A 144 -10.68 5.66 -2.93
N LYS A 145 -11.75 6.39 -2.62
CA LYS A 145 -11.84 7.21 -1.41
C LYS A 145 -12.35 6.46 -0.18
N LEU A 146 -12.67 5.17 -0.33
CA LEU A 146 -13.09 4.34 0.81
C LEU A 146 -11.92 4.04 1.76
N PRO A 147 -12.20 3.85 3.06
CA PRO A 147 -11.19 3.50 4.05
C PRO A 147 -10.45 2.20 3.73
N TYR A 148 -9.14 2.13 4.05
CA TYR A 148 -8.33 0.91 3.90
C TYR A 148 -8.73 -0.20 4.88
N THR A 149 -9.37 0.17 5.98
CA THR A 149 -9.80 -0.77 7.02
C THR A 149 -11.26 -0.53 7.38
N ASN A 150 -11.88 -1.51 8.02
CA ASN A 150 -13.25 -1.37 8.50
C ASN A 150 -13.33 -0.56 9.80
N LYS A 151 -14.56 -0.25 10.23
CA LYS A 151 -14.84 0.55 11.43
C LYS A 151 -14.26 0.02 12.75
N SER A 152 -13.86 -1.25 12.80
CA SER A 152 -13.28 -1.85 14.01
C SER A 152 -11.77 -1.56 14.14
N ALA A 153 -11.13 -1.09 13.08
CA ALA A 153 -9.73 -0.75 13.12
C ALA A 153 -9.48 0.57 13.85
N ARG A 154 -8.30 0.70 14.44
CA ARG A 154 -7.82 1.91 15.12
C ARG A 154 -7.07 2.86 14.20
N PHE A 155 -6.59 2.37 13.08
CA PHE A 155 -5.93 3.15 12.05
C PHE A 155 -6.52 2.84 10.66
N GLY A 156 -6.68 3.86 9.84
CA GLY A 156 -7.13 3.73 8.45
C GLY A 156 -8.63 3.47 8.26
N SER A 157 -9.45 3.57 9.32
CA SER A 157 -10.91 3.38 9.25
C SER A 157 -11.70 4.66 8.95
N GLY A 158 -11.07 5.83 9.08
CA GLY A 158 -11.73 7.12 8.94
C GLY A 158 -12.69 7.50 10.07
N LEU A 159 -12.78 6.67 11.12
CA LEU A 159 -13.69 6.87 12.25
C LEU A 159 -12.94 7.19 13.53
N ASN A 160 -13.62 7.86 14.49
CA ASN A 160 -13.12 8.10 15.85
C ASN A 160 -11.76 8.82 15.92
N GLY A 161 -11.51 9.78 15.01
CA GLY A 161 -10.23 10.49 14.95
C GLY A 161 -9.09 9.66 14.37
N ASN A 162 -9.37 8.46 13.87
CA ASN A 162 -8.45 7.70 13.05
C ASN A 162 -8.32 8.39 11.71
N THR A 163 -7.11 8.71 11.34
CA THR A 163 -6.87 9.47 10.14
C THR A 163 -7.24 8.70 8.91
N TRP A 164 -7.95 9.39 8.12
CA TRP A 164 -8.26 9.06 6.77
C TRP A 164 -8.04 10.29 5.90
N ASN A 165 -7.23 10.22 4.90
CA ASN A 165 -6.76 11.41 4.20
C ASN A 165 -7.62 11.80 2.99
N HIS A 166 -8.67 11.07 2.68
CA HIS A 166 -9.41 11.36 1.47
C HIS A 166 -10.58 12.35 1.62
N ASN A 167 -10.62 13.18 2.67
CA ASN A 167 -11.70 14.15 2.90
C ASN A 167 -13.12 13.56 2.79
N LEU A 168 -13.24 12.24 2.84
CA LEU A 168 -14.51 11.58 2.96
C LEU A 168 -14.86 11.61 4.44
N GLN A 169 -15.61 12.58 4.85
CA GLN A 169 -16.44 12.40 6.01
C GLN A 169 -17.43 11.30 5.63
N LEU A 170 -17.17 10.10 6.12
CA LEU A 170 -18.16 9.06 6.18
C LEU A 170 -19.16 9.48 7.27
N ASP A 171 -19.88 10.56 7.04
CA ASP A 171 -21.16 10.74 7.67
C ASP A 171 -21.94 9.46 7.35
N GLU A 172 -22.69 8.98 8.32
CA GLU A 172 -23.50 7.77 8.36
C GLU A 172 -24.38 7.51 7.12
N THR A 173 -23.87 7.92 5.95
CA THR A 173 -24.55 7.75 4.66
C THR A 173 -24.53 6.27 4.35
N PRO A 174 -25.70 5.62 4.28
CA PRO A 174 -25.77 4.20 4.00
C PRO A 174 -25.04 3.87 2.71
N ILE A 175 -24.29 2.77 2.71
CA ILE A 175 -23.56 2.22 1.54
C ILE A 175 -24.48 2.10 0.31
N ASP A 176 -25.77 1.99 0.51
CA ASP A 176 -26.80 1.89 -0.55
C ASP A 176 -26.84 3.08 -1.52
N ILE A 177 -26.31 4.24 -1.14
CA ILE A 177 -26.22 5.43 -2.01
C ILE A 177 -24.98 5.39 -2.91
N ILE A 178 -24.03 4.51 -2.62
CA ILE A 178 -22.74 4.44 -3.33
C ILE A 178 -22.83 3.57 -4.60
N ILE A 179 -23.86 2.73 -4.72
CA ILE A 179 -23.99 1.70 -5.77
C ILE A 179 -24.91 2.15 -6.92
N ASN A 180 -25.62 3.26 -6.81
CA ASN A 180 -26.40 3.90 -7.86
C ASN A 180 -25.60 5.04 -8.48
#